data_98e63a66d9cc2bb61b18f3c6554d6b11
#
_entry.id   98e63a66d9cc2bb61b18f3c6554d6b11
#
_cell.length_a   1.000
_cell.length_b   1.000
_cell.length_c   1.000
_cell.angle_alpha   90.00
_cell.angle_beta   90.00
_cell.angle_gamma   90.00
#
_symmetry.space_group_name_H-M   'P 1'
#
loop_
_entity.id
_entity.type
_entity.pdbx_description
1 polymer ?
#
loop_
_entity_poly.entity_id
_entity_poly.type
_entity_poly.pdbx_seq_one_letter_code
_entity_poly.pdbx_strand_id
1 'polypeptide(L)' 'MSEREQMKLDMVKNLALMLLEREPQLSMEQALATVLNSDTYQRLLRDSTGLYHQSPQYVYAFLESELLTGRSE' A
#
# COMPACT_ATOMS: atom_id res chain seq x y z
N MET A 1 -17.69 10.80 -0.89
CA MET A 1 -16.41 10.32 -0.37
C MET A 1 -15.55 11.51 0.04
N SER A 2 -14.91 11.46 1.19
CA SER A 2 -14.09 12.54 1.65
C SER A 2 -12.77 12.59 0.88
N GLU A 3 -12.13 13.75 0.89
CA GLU A 3 -10.81 13.90 0.27
C GLU A 3 -9.80 12.93 0.87
N ARG A 4 -9.85 12.74 2.18
CA ARG A 4 -8.96 11.82 2.89
C ARG A 4 -9.16 10.38 2.44
N GLU A 5 -10.42 9.97 2.29
CA GLU A 5 -10.72 8.63 1.79
C GLU A 5 -10.23 8.45 0.35
N GLN A 6 -10.38 9.48 -0.47
CA GLN A 6 -9.91 9.42 -1.85
C GLN A 6 -8.38 9.29 -1.90
N MET A 7 -7.69 10.01 -1.03
CA MET A 7 -6.23 9.92 -0.95
C MET A 7 -5.77 8.51 -0.57
N LYS A 8 -6.49 7.88 0.36
CA LYS A 8 -6.18 6.52 0.78
C LYS A 8 -6.39 5.52 -0.35
N LEU A 9 -7.48 5.67 -1.11
CA LEU A 9 -7.75 4.81 -2.25
C LEU A 9 -6.70 4.98 -3.35
N ASP A 10 -6.30 6.23 -3.61
CA ASP A 10 -5.25 6.50 -4.58
C ASP A 10 -3.93 5.86 -4.17
N MET A 11 -3.64 5.91 -2.87
CA MET A 11 -2.43 5.28 -2.35
C MET A 11 -2.45 3.77 -2.58
N VAL A 12 -3.58 3.12 -2.28
CA VAL A 12 -3.73 1.67 -2.50
C VAL A 12 -3.49 1.32 -3.96
N LYS A 13 -4.08 2.09 -4.87
CA LYS A 13 -3.89 1.86 -6.30
C LYS A 13 -2.43 2.02 -6.70
N ASN A 14 -1.78 3.07 -6.21
CA ASN A 14 -0.38 3.31 -6.52
C ASN A 14 0.53 2.21 -5.97
N LEU A 15 0.26 1.73 -4.76
CA LEU A 15 1.03 0.63 -4.17
C LEU A 15 0.88 -0.65 -4.99
N ALA A 16 -0.35 -0.93 -5.45
CA ALA A 16 -0.58 -2.11 -6.27
C ALA A 16 0.17 -2.02 -7.60
N LEU A 17 0.15 -0.84 -8.24
CA LEU A 17 0.88 -0.63 -9.48
C LEU A 17 2.39 -0.79 -9.29
N MET A 18 2.93 -0.28 -8.20
CA MET A 18 4.34 -0.44 -7.89
C MET A 18 4.70 -1.90 -7.66
N LEU A 19 3.82 -2.63 -6.98
CA LEU A 19 4.02 -4.05 -6.76
C LEU A 19 4.04 -4.83 -8.07
N LEU A 20 3.16 -4.47 -9.01
CA LEU A 20 3.13 -5.11 -10.33
C LEU A 20 4.42 -4.87 -11.11
N GLU A 21 5.03 -3.69 -10.95
CA GLU A 21 6.31 -3.42 -11.60
C GLU A 21 7.42 -4.32 -11.07
N ARG A 22 7.36 -4.64 -9.77
CA ARG A 22 8.36 -5.50 -9.13
C ARG A 22 8.08 -6.97 -9.35
N GLU A 23 6.81 -7.33 -9.46
CA GLU A 23 6.35 -8.71 -9.57
C GLU A 23 5.40 -8.84 -10.75
N PRO A 24 5.95 -8.84 -12.00
CA PRO A 24 5.10 -8.82 -13.19
C PRO A 24 4.22 -10.05 -13.38
N GLN A 25 4.52 -11.14 -12.67
CA GLN A 25 3.72 -12.35 -12.76
C GLN A 25 2.37 -12.23 -12.05
N LEU A 26 2.22 -11.21 -11.19
CA LEU A 26 0.95 -11.01 -10.49
C LEU A 26 -0.08 -10.35 -11.40
N SER A 27 -1.35 -10.70 -11.19
CA SER A 27 -2.45 -9.95 -11.79
C SER A 27 -2.73 -8.72 -10.95
N MET A 28 -3.50 -7.78 -11.49
CA MET A 28 -3.92 -6.61 -10.72
C MET A 28 -4.73 -7.03 -9.49
N GLU A 29 -5.58 -8.06 -9.64
CA GLU A 29 -6.36 -8.56 -8.49
C GLU A 29 -5.45 -9.08 -7.39
N GLN A 30 -4.41 -9.82 -7.77
CA GLN A 30 -3.45 -10.36 -6.80
C GLN A 30 -2.67 -9.24 -6.12
N ALA A 31 -2.26 -8.24 -6.89
CA ALA A 31 -1.53 -7.10 -6.34
C ALA A 31 -2.40 -6.31 -5.35
N LEU A 32 -3.64 -6.05 -5.73
CA LEU A 32 -4.58 -5.35 -4.85
C LEU A 32 -4.85 -6.16 -3.58
N ALA A 33 -5.05 -7.48 -3.72
CA ALA A 33 -5.30 -8.33 -2.55
C ALA A 33 -4.10 -8.30 -1.61
N THR A 34 -2.89 -8.33 -2.15
CA THR A 34 -1.67 -8.26 -1.35
C THR A 34 -1.63 -6.97 -0.54
N VAL A 35 -1.91 -5.84 -1.19
CA VAL A 35 -1.92 -4.54 -0.49
C VAL A 35 -3.01 -4.51 0.58
N LEU A 36 -4.21 -4.93 0.22
CA LEU A 36 -5.36 -4.85 1.14
C LEU A 36 -5.23 -5.76 2.35
N ASN A 37 -4.46 -6.84 2.24
CA ASN A 37 -4.22 -7.77 3.34
C ASN A 37 -2.97 -7.44 4.15
N SER A 38 -2.28 -6.36 3.83
CA SER A 38 -1.03 -6.01 4.49
C SER A 38 -1.25 -5.19 5.75
N ASP A 39 -0.28 -5.25 6.65
CA ASP A 39 -0.24 -4.38 7.83
C ASP A 39 -0.02 -2.93 7.41
N THR A 40 0.71 -2.73 6.31
CA THR A 40 0.92 -1.39 5.76
C THR A 40 -0.42 -0.73 5.43
N TYR A 41 -1.36 -1.50 4.87
CA TYR A 41 -2.70 -0.99 4.58
C TYR A 41 -3.42 -0.59 5.88
N GLN A 42 -3.31 -1.39 6.93
CA GLN A 42 -3.94 -1.07 8.21
C GLN A 42 -3.40 0.25 8.77
N ARG A 43 -2.11 0.48 8.63
CA ARG A 43 -1.50 1.74 9.05
C ARG A 43 -1.98 2.90 8.19
N LEU A 44 -2.13 2.67 6.89
CA LEU A 44 -2.62 3.69 5.96
C LEU A 44 -4.02 4.16 6.36
N LEU A 45 -4.87 3.25 6.82
CA LEU A 45 -6.24 3.58 7.21
C LEU A 45 -6.29 4.46 8.46
N ARG A 46 -5.27 4.44 9.28
CA ARG A 46 -5.24 5.25 10.51
C ARG A 46 -4.80 6.67 10.18
N ASP A 47 -5.67 7.62 10.45
CA ASP A 47 -5.37 9.03 10.21
C ASP A 47 -4.12 9.49 10.97
N SER A 48 -3.90 8.94 12.16
CA SER A 48 -2.78 9.34 13.01
C SER A 48 -1.41 9.02 12.42
N THR A 49 -1.33 8.06 11.49
CA THR A 49 -0.03 7.73 10.87
C THR A 49 0.37 8.75 9.81
N GLY A 50 -0.61 9.45 9.23
CA GLY A 50 -0.34 10.41 8.16
C GLY A 50 0.20 9.78 6.88
N LEU A 51 0.14 8.46 6.73
CA LEU A 51 0.70 7.78 5.56
C LEU A 51 0.02 8.19 4.27
N TYR A 52 -1.26 8.55 4.31
CA TYR A 52 -1.96 8.96 3.10
C TYR A 52 -1.46 10.30 2.55
N HIS A 53 -0.71 11.06 3.34
CA HIS A 53 -0.07 12.31 2.91
C HIS A 53 1.33 12.11 2.35
N GLN A 54 1.91 10.94 2.55
CA GLN A 54 3.28 10.66 2.10
C GLN A 54 3.29 10.25 0.64
N SER A 55 4.49 10.23 0.05
CA SER A 55 4.62 9.76 -1.33
C SER A 55 4.36 8.25 -1.40
N PRO A 56 3.88 7.75 -2.56
CA PRO A 56 3.73 6.30 -2.72
C PRO A 56 5.03 5.54 -2.49
N GLN A 57 6.17 6.12 -2.90
CA GLN A 57 7.47 5.48 -2.71
C GLN A 57 7.79 5.30 -1.23
N TYR A 58 7.45 6.28 -0.43
CA TYR A 58 7.69 6.22 1.01
C TYR A 58 6.86 5.11 1.65
N VAL A 59 5.58 5.05 1.30
CA VAL A 59 4.67 4.04 1.84
C VAL A 59 5.03 2.65 1.31
N TYR A 60 5.42 2.57 0.04
CA TYR A 60 5.80 1.29 -0.56
C TYR A 60 7.00 0.67 0.15
N ALA A 61 7.91 1.49 0.67
CA ALA A 61 9.06 0.97 1.42
C ALA A 61 8.61 0.13 2.62
N PHE A 62 7.54 0.54 3.30
CA PHE A 62 6.98 -0.23 4.40
C PHE A 62 6.37 -1.52 3.90
N LEU A 63 5.63 -1.46 2.80
CA LEU A 63 5.02 -2.66 2.21
C LEU A 63 6.09 -3.65 1.77
N GLU A 64 7.12 -3.17 1.08
CA GLU A 64 8.20 -4.02 0.60
C GLU A 64 8.90 -4.72 1.77
N SER A 65 9.19 -3.98 2.82
CA SER A 65 9.82 -4.54 4.02
C SER A 65 8.94 -5.63 4.64
N GLU A 66 7.64 -5.36 4.72
CA GLU A 66 6.68 -6.32 5.26
C GLU A 66 6.66 -7.61 4.43
N LEU A 67 6.64 -7.48 3.11
CA LEU A 67 6.59 -8.65 2.22
C LEU A 67 7.87 -9.47 2.29
N LEU A 68 9.02 -8.81 2.47
CA LEU A 68 10.30 -9.51 2.56
C LEU A 68 10.48 -10.21 3.90
N THR A 69 9.99 -9.62 4.98
CA THR A 69 10.20 -10.15 6.33
C THR A 69 8.99 -10.91 6.86
N GLY A 70 7.86 -10.80 6.20
CA GLY A 70 6.60 -11.41 6.64
C GLY A 70 5.90 -10.65 7.74
N ARG A 71 6.40 -9.45 8.06
CA ARG A 71 5.75 -8.62 9.08
C ARG A 71 6.19 -7.17 8.94
N SER A 72 5.34 -6.30 9.47
CA SER A 72 5.61 -4.87 9.49
C SER A 72 6.46 -4.50 10.71
N GLU A 73 7.39 -3.63 10.50
CA GLU A 73 8.24 -3.09 11.57
C GLU A 73 8.03 -1.60 11.70
#